data_d431b1609f90341ca86c6cf2259ca08e
#
_entry.id   d431b1609f90341ca86c6cf2259ca08e
#
_cell.length_a   1.000
_cell.length_b   1.000
_cell.length_c   1.000
_cell.angle_alpha   90.00
_cell.angle_beta   90.00
_cell.angle_gamma   90.00
#
_symmetry.space_group_name_H-M   'P 1'
#
loop_
_entity.id
_entity.type
_entity.pdbx_description
1 polymer ?
#
loop_
_entity_poly.entity_id
_entity_poly.type
_entity_poly.pdbx_seq_one_letter_code
_entity_poly.pdbx_strand_id
1 'polypeptide(L)'
;TTDKQVTRRRWLLIDIDPVRPSGTSATDAQLDAAKVKARAVYGYLNGIGWPAPLVAESGNGMHLLYALDLPNDDDATALVKAVLIALGERFDDAQTKVDRAVFNAARICKLYGTLANKGDHTAAAPWRLSKLLQTPARAVVTPEQLRGLIPAATPGTSAKAAASMLQSGGFNLEDFLSRHGLAYTTDRHDGSERFKLAACPFNPEHGNG
;
A
#
# COMPACT_ATOMS: atom_id res chain seq x y z
N THR A 1 -0.05 -15.62 -11.93
CA THR A 1 -0.98 -14.57 -12.44
C THR A 1 -0.27 -13.23 -12.35
N THR A 2 -0.25 -12.47 -13.43
CA THR A 2 0.28 -11.10 -13.49
C THR A 2 -0.88 -10.10 -13.56
N ASP A 3 -0.62 -8.81 -13.30
CA ASP A 3 -1.65 -7.77 -13.39
C ASP A 3 -2.32 -7.75 -14.76
N LYS A 4 -1.58 -7.98 -15.85
CA LYS A 4 -2.11 -8.03 -17.22
C LYS A 4 -3.07 -9.20 -17.50
N GLN A 5 -3.03 -10.25 -16.70
CA GLN A 5 -3.89 -11.42 -16.83
C GLN A 5 -5.21 -11.28 -16.05
N VAL A 6 -5.33 -10.28 -15.20
CA VAL A 6 -6.56 -9.97 -14.49
C VAL A 6 -7.45 -9.13 -15.39
N THR A 7 -8.68 -9.59 -15.62
CA THR A 7 -9.65 -8.90 -16.50
C THR A 7 -10.55 -7.92 -15.74
N ARG A 8 -10.82 -8.19 -14.46
CA ARG A 8 -11.67 -7.35 -13.59
C ARG A 8 -11.19 -7.34 -12.15
N ARG A 9 -11.30 -6.18 -11.51
CA ARG A 9 -11.04 -5.99 -10.09
C ARG A 9 -12.33 -6.29 -9.31
N ARG A 10 -12.30 -7.33 -8.49
CA ARG A 10 -13.46 -7.81 -7.72
C ARG A 10 -13.41 -7.39 -6.26
N TRP A 11 -12.23 -6.97 -5.79
CA TRP A 11 -12.00 -6.63 -4.40
C TRP A 11 -11.06 -5.43 -4.27
N LEU A 12 -11.39 -4.55 -3.32
CA LEU A 12 -10.46 -3.58 -2.74
C LEU A 12 -9.99 -4.16 -1.40
N LEU A 13 -8.73 -4.44 -1.30
CA LEU A 13 -8.08 -4.79 -0.04
C LEU A 13 -7.59 -3.52 0.65
N ILE A 14 -8.08 -3.27 1.86
CA ILE A 14 -7.52 -2.30 2.79
C ILE A 14 -6.77 -3.12 3.83
N ASP A 15 -5.45 -3.15 3.72
CA ASP A 15 -4.54 -3.86 4.63
C ASP A 15 -4.02 -2.89 5.68
N ILE A 16 -4.29 -3.18 6.94
CA ILE A 16 -3.95 -2.33 8.08
C ILE A 16 -2.96 -3.06 8.96
N ASP A 17 -1.72 -2.65 8.87
CA ASP A 17 -0.60 -3.24 9.58
C ASP A 17 -0.12 -2.34 10.74
N PRO A 18 0.27 -2.94 11.88
CA PRO A 18 0.98 -2.20 12.91
C PRO A 18 2.40 -1.85 12.45
N VAL A 19 2.91 -0.71 12.89
CA VAL A 19 4.30 -0.31 12.66
C VAL A 19 5.22 -1.21 13.48
N ARG A 20 6.05 -2.00 12.80
CA ARG A 20 7.00 -2.95 13.42
C ARG A 20 8.19 -3.20 12.51
N PRO A 21 9.29 -3.77 13.01
CA PRO A 21 10.41 -4.20 12.17
C PRO A 21 9.96 -5.18 11.09
N SER A 22 10.52 -5.04 9.89
CA SER A 22 10.24 -5.95 8.79
C SER A 22 10.64 -7.38 9.17
N GLY A 23 9.85 -8.36 8.70
CA GLY A 23 10.15 -9.77 8.95
C GLY A 23 9.76 -10.28 10.33
N THR A 24 9.12 -9.50 11.20
CA THR A 24 8.69 -9.92 12.53
C THR A 24 7.18 -10.13 12.63
N SER A 25 6.75 -10.99 13.57
CA SER A 25 5.34 -11.08 13.97
C SER A 25 4.94 -9.88 14.82
N ALA A 26 3.65 -9.57 14.84
CA ALA A 26 3.10 -8.53 15.71
C ALA A 26 2.99 -9.01 17.15
N THR A 27 3.23 -8.13 18.12
CA THR A 27 2.82 -8.36 19.51
C THR A 27 1.30 -8.26 19.65
N ASP A 28 0.74 -8.70 20.79
CA ASP A 28 -0.70 -8.57 21.03
C ASP A 28 -1.13 -7.09 21.05
N ALA A 29 -0.37 -6.22 21.69
CA ALA A 29 -0.65 -4.78 21.71
C ALA A 29 -0.63 -4.14 20.29
N GLN A 30 0.30 -4.56 19.43
CA GLN A 30 0.36 -4.11 18.04
C GLN A 30 -0.85 -4.59 17.22
N LEU A 31 -1.25 -5.86 17.39
CA LEU A 31 -2.44 -6.39 16.74
C LEU A 31 -3.71 -5.69 17.22
N ASP A 32 -3.82 -5.39 18.52
CA ASP A 32 -4.96 -4.67 19.07
C ASP A 32 -5.04 -3.22 18.55
N ALA A 33 -3.90 -2.55 18.40
CA ALA A 33 -3.85 -1.24 17.73
C ALA A 33 -4.38 -1.32 16.28
N ALA A 34 -4.00 -2.36 15.51
CA ALA A 34 -4.54 -2.58 14.17
C ALA A 34 -6.06 -2.85 14.18
N LYS A 35 -6.58 -3.58 15.17
CA LYS A 35 -8.03 -3.81 15.33
C LYS A 35 -8.79 -2.51 15.61
N VAL A 36 -8.25 -1.64 16.48
CA VAL A 36 -8.84 -0.32 16.75
C VAL A 36 -8.86 0.51 15.48
N LYS A 37 -7.77 0.54 14.72
CA LYS A 37 -7.66 1.26 13.46
C LYS A 37 -8.65 0.74 12.43
N ALA A 38 -8.76 -0.58 12.27
CA ALA A 38 -9.70 -1.19 11.34
C ALA A 38 -11.16 -0.81 11.65
N ARG A 39 -11.53 -0.77 12.93
CA ARG A 39 -12.87 -0.29 13.34
C ARG A 39 -13.09 1.18 12.98
N ALA A 40 -12.07 2.04 13.17
CA ALA A 40 -12.15 3.45 12.81
C ALA A 40 -12.33 3.65 11.30
N VAL A 41 -11.55 2.93 10.48
CA VAL A 41 -11.67 2.96 9.01
C VAL A 41 -13.05 2.45 8.57
N TYR A 42 -13.49 1.30 9.10
CA TYR A 42 -14.80 0.74 8.79
C TYR A 42 -15.93 1.70 9.20
N GLY A 43 -15.89 2.22 10.43
CA GLY A 43 -16.92 3.17 10.91
C GLY A 43 -17.02 4.42 10.05
N TYR A 44 -15.90 4.98 9.62
CA TYR A 44 -15.86 6.12 8.71
C TYR A 44 -16.47 5.79 7.36
N LEU A 45 -16.04 4.69 6.72
CA LEU A 45 -16.55 4.29 5.41
C LEU A 45 -18.05 3.96 5.45
N ASN A 46 -18.50 3.27 6.50
CA ASN A 46 -19.93 3.02 6.72
C ASN A 46 -20.72 4.32 6.91
N GLY A 47 -20.15 5.30 7.66
CA GLY A 47 -20.78 6.61 7.87
C GLY A 47 -20.95 7.44 6.59
N ILE A 48 -20.16 7.19 5.56
CA ILE A 48 -20.30 7.81 4.22
C ILE A 48 -21.00 6.91 3.20
N GLY A 49 -21.71 5.88 3.70
CA GLY A 49 -22.59 5.05 2.88
C GLY A 49 -21.92 3.88 2.16
N TRP A 50 -20.70 3.49 2.52
CA TRP A 50 -20.11 2.26 1.97
C TRP A 50 -20.79 1.02 2.57
N PRO A 51 -20.93 -0.06 1.79
CA PRO A 51 -21.45 -1.33 2.31
C PRO A 51 -20.51 -1.94 3.35
N ALA A 52 -21.01 -2.90 4.11
CA ALA A 52 -20.18 -3.63 5.05
C ALA A 52 -19.10 -4.45 4.31
N PRO A 53 -17.83 -4.42 4.75
CA PRO A 53 -16.75 -5.22 4.18
C PRO A 53 -16.73 -6.63 4.75
N LEU A 54 -16.06 -7.53 4.07
CA LEU A 54 -15.50 -8.70 4.71
C LEU A 54 -14.38 -8.23 5.65
N VAL A 55 -14.43 -8.66 6.91
CA VAL A 55 -13.43 -8.30 7.93
C VAL A 55 -12.64 -9.54 8.32
N ALA A 56 -11.32 -9.43 8.33
CA ALA A 56 -10.45 -10.53 8.70
C ALA A 56 -9.23 -10.05 9.50
N GLU A 57 -8.74 -10.95 10.36
CA GLU A 57 -7.45 -10.83 11.02
C GLU A 57 -6.41 -11.60 10.19
N SER A 58 -5.38 -10.92 9.69
CA SER A 58 -4.34 -11.54 8.86
C SER A 58 -3.34 -12.39 9.67
N GLY A 59 -3.42 -12.31 11.00
CA GLY A 59 -2.49 -12.87 11.97
C GLY A 59 -1.52 -11.84 12.54
N ASN A 60 -1.22 -10.78 11.79
CA ASN A 60 -0.35 -9.68 12.22
C ASN A 60 -0.99 -8.30 12.12
N GLY A 61 -2.10 -8.17 11.40
CA GLY A 61 -2.86 -6.96 11.14
C GLY A 61 -4.30 -7.28 10.78
N MET A 62 -4.98 -6.32 10.18
CA MET A 62 -6.40 -6.41 9.84
C MET A 62 -6.62 -6.16 8.36
N HIS A 63 -7.52 -6.92 7.76
CA HIS A 63 -7.99 -6.74 6.40
C HIS A 63 -9.46 -6.31 6.39
N LEU A 64 -9.77 -5.28 5.60
CA LEU A 64 -11.12 -4.95 5.17
C LEU A 64 -11.19 -5.16 3.66
N LEU A 65 -12.02 -6.11 3.20
CA LEU A 65 -12.19 -6.35 1.77
C LEU A 65 -13.58 -5.88 1.35
N TYR A 66 -13.58 -4.87 0.49
CA TYR A 66 -14.79 -4.34 -0.12
C TYR A 66 -14.97 -4.93 -1.52
N ALA A 67 -16.18 -5.39 -1.82
CA ALA A 67 -16.47 -5.88 -3.16
C ALA A 67 -16.43 -4.73 -4.16
N LEU A 68 -15.78 -4.96 -5.30
CA LEU A 68 -15.73 -4.07 -6.45
C LEU A 68 -16.31 -4.76 -7.68
N ASP A 69 -16.59 -3.95 -8.71
CA ASP A 69 -16.82 -4.41 -10.07
C ASP A 69 -16.25 -3.40 -11.08
N LEU A 70 -14.91 -3.32 -11.11
CA LEU A 70 -14.19 -2.41 -11.99
C LEU A 70 -13.47 -3.18 -13.10
N PRO A 71 -13.30 -2.57 -14.31
CA PRO A 71 -12.35 -3.08 -15.28
C PRO A 71 -10.94 -3.07 -14.69
N ASN A 72 -10.03 -3.79 -15.32
CA ASN A 72 -8.61 -3.73 -14.95
C ASN A 72 -7.85 -2.91 -15.98
N ASP A 73 -8.00 -1.61 -15.90
CA ASP A 73 -7.34 -0.59 -16.72
C ASP A 73 -6.54 0.38 -15.85
N ASP A 74 -5.90 1.34 -16.51
CA ASP A 74 -5.06 2.34 -15.83
C ASP A 74 -5.91 3.29 -14.95
N ASP A 75 -7.12 3.63 -15.38
CA ASP A 75 -8.03 4.50 -14.62
C ASP A 75 -8.50 3.84 -13.33
N ALA A 76 -8.90 2.57 -13.38
CA ALA A 76 -9.27 1.81 -12.19
C ALA A 76 -8.06 1.58 -11.27
N THR A 77 -6.86 1.40 -11.84
CA THR A 77 -5.62 1.27 -11.07
C THR A 77 -5.30 2.56 -10.34
N ALA A 78 -5.37 3.70 -11.04
CA ALA A 78 -5.14 5.02 -10.46
C ALA A 78 -6.19 5.33 -9.37
N LEU A 79 -7.47 5.01 -9.61
CA LEU A 79 -8.56 5.20 -8.66
C LEU A 79 -8.34 4.41 -7.36
N VAL A 80 -8.04 3.11 -7.46
CA VAL A 80 -7.78 2.26 -6.29
C VAL A 80 -6.55 2.75 -5.53
N LYS A 81 -5.48 3.12 -6.22
CA LYS A 81 -4.26 3.68 -5.62
C LYS A 81 -4.56 4.98 -4.87
N ALA A 82 -5.32 5.90 -5.47
CA ALA A 82 -5.69 7.17 -4.86
C ALA A 82 -6.55 6.98 -3.60
N VAL A 83 -7.49 6.02 -3.61
CA VAL A 83 -8.29 5.65 -2.45
C VAL A 83 -7.41 5.16 -1.29
N LEU A 84 -6.44 4.27 -1.54
CA LEU A 84 -5.54 3.77 -0.50
C LEU A 84 -4.63 4.88 0.04
N ILE A 85 -4.19 5.81 -0.81
CA ILE A 85 -3.43 7.00 -0.39
C ILE A 85 -4.30 7.87 0.52
N ALA A 86 -5.52 8.21 0.12
CA ALA A 86 -6.43 9.05 0.92
C ALA A 86 -6.76 8.42 2.28
N LEU A 87 -6.95 7.09 2.33
CA LEU A 87 -7.15 6.38 3.58
C LEU A 87 -5.90 6.40 4.46
N GLY A 88 -4.71 6.20 3.89
CA GLY A 88 -3.46 6.30 4.62
C GLY A 88 -3.21 7.71 5.16
N GLU A 89 -3.45 8.76 4.38
CA GLU A 89 -3.31 10.15 4.82
C GLU A 89 -4.26 10.50 5.99
N ARG A 90 -5.44 9.89 6.00
CA ARG A 90 -6.45 10.13 7.03
C ARG A 90 -6.23 9.32 8.30
N PHE A 91 -5.73 8.09 8.19
CA PHE A 91 -5.76 7.13 9.29
C PHE A 91 -4.39 6.65 9.78
N ASP A 92 -3.31 6.86 9.01
CA ASP A 92 -1.97 6.47 9.46
C ASP A 92 -1.56 7.26 10.70
N ASP A 93 -0.92 6.57 11.64
CA ASP A 93 -0.32 7.17 12.81
C ASP A 93 1.01 6.49 13.18
N ALA A 94 1.54 6.77 14.37
CA ALA A 94 2.80 6.19 14.83
C ALA A 94 2.69 4.67 15.11
N GLN A 95 1.49 4.13 15.30
CA GLN A 95 1.27 2.73 15.68
C GLN A 95 0.82 1.85 14.53
N THR A 96 0.06 2.40 13.56
CA THR A 96 -0.58 1.63 12.48
C THR A 96 -0.56 2.39 11.17
N LYS A 97 -0.52 1.64 10.07
CA LYS A 97 -0.55 2.18 8.69
C LYS A 97 -1.48 1.37 7.80
N VAL A 98 -2.10 2.06 6.85
CA VAL A 98 -2.75 1.45 5.69
C VAL A 98 -1.69 1.17 4.63
N ASP A 99 -1.57 -0.09 4.18
CA ASP A 99 -0.64 -0.43 3.11
C ASP A 99 -1.13 0.14 1.78
N ARG A 100 -0.40 1.15 1.28
CA ARG A 100 -0.71 1.82 0.01
C ARG A 100 -0.20 1.06 -1.21
N ALA A 101 0.59 -0.02 -1.02
CA ALA A 101 1.19 -0.77 -2.10
C ALA A 101 0.28 -1.90 -2.65
N VAL A 102 -0.84 -2.18 -1.98
CA VAL A 102 -1.73 -3.30 -2.34
C VAL A 102 -2.74 -2.98 -3.46
N PHE A 103 -2.48 -1.95 -4.26
CA PHE A 103 -3.39 -1.49 -5.33
C PHE A 103 -3.36 -2.31 -6.62
N ASN A 104 -2.34 -3.12 -6.84
CA ASN A 104 -2.17 -3.89 -8.08
C ASN A 104 -3.23 -4.99 -8.22
N ALA A 105 -3.65 -5.29 -9.46
CA ALA A 105 -4.78 -6.18 -9.75
C ALA A 105 -4.53 -7.63 -9.35
N ALA A 106 -3.31 -8.13 -9.53
CA ALA A 106 -2.91 -9.49 -9.17
C ALA A 106 -2.43 -9.61 -7.70
N ARG A 107 -2.83 -8.66 -6.85
CA ARG A 107 -2.44 -8.71 -5.44
C ARG A 107 -2.95 -9.99 -4.78
N ILE A 108 -2.02 -10.75 -4.26
CA ILE A 108 -2.34 -11.89 -3.39
C ILE A 108 -2.60 -11.37 -1.97
N CYS A 109 -3.57 -11.95 -1.30
CA CYS A 109 -3.80 -11.70 0.12
C CYS A 109 -3.73 -13.01 0.92
N LYS A 110 -3.77 -12.89 2.23
CA LYS A 110 -3.73 -14.03 3.13
C LYS A 110 -4.94 -14.95 2.90
N LEU A 111 -4.69 -16.25 2.78
CA LEU A 111 -5.75 -17.25 2.86
C LEU A 111 -6.13 -17.41 4.34
N TYR A 112 -7.33 -16.97 4.69
CA TYR A 112 -7.80 -17.02 6.08
C TYR A 112 -7.99 -18.45 6.54
N GLY A 113 -7.70 -18.71 7.82
CA GLY A 113 -7.62 -20.05 8.38
C GLY A 113 -6.23 -20.69 8.27
N THR A 114 -5.23 -19.95 7.76
CA THR A 114 -3.82 -20.42 7.70
C THR A 114 -2.93 -19.66 8.69
N LEU A 115 -1.85 -20.30 9.14
CA LEU A 115 -0.91 -19.73 10.09
C LEU A 115 -0.11 -18.58 9.46
N ALA A 116 -0.01 -17.46 10.15
CA ALA A 116 0.88 -16.35 9.82
C ALA A 116 2.20 -16.52 10.60
N ASN A 117 3.18 -17.11 9.94
CA ASN A 117 4.49 -17.45 10.49
C ASN A 117 5.59 -16.49 10.00
N LYS A 118 5.48 -15.21 10.33
CA LYS A 118 6.43 -14.19 9.95
C LYS A 118 7.48 -13.99 11.05
N GLY A 119 8.77 -14.19 10.72
CA GLY A 119 9.84 -14.15 11.72
C GLY A 119 9.75 -15.27 12.76
N ASP A 120 10.39 -15.08 13.88
CA ASP A 120 10.42 -16.07 14.96
C ASP A 120 9.12 -16.09 15.76
N HIS A 121 8.72 -17.29 16.20
CA HIS A 121 7.65 -17.46 17.16
C HIS A 121 8.16 -17.23 18.57
N THR A 122 7.69 -16.17 19.21
CA THR A 122 8.06 -15.87 20.61
C THR A 122 6.81 -15.63 21.47
N ALA A 123 6.95 -15.69 22.77
CA ALA A 123 5.84 -15.36 23.68
C ALA A 123 5.34 -13.92 23.50
N ALA A 124 6.23 -12.97 23.17
CA ALA A 124 5.88 -11.57 22.95
C ALA A 124 5.27 -11.32 21.57
N ALA A 125 5.70 -12.06 20.54
CA ALA A 125 5.26 -11.91 19.15
C ALA A 125 4.97 -13.30 18.54
N PRO A 126 3.86 -13.94 18.92
CA PRO A 126 3.55 -15.31 18.51
C PRO A 126 3.06 -15.36 17.07
N TRP A 127 3.26 -16.49 16.42
CA TRP A 127 2.54 -16.81 15.20
C TRP A 127 1.06 -17.00 15.47
N ARG A 128 0.22 -16.49 14.60
CA ARG A 128 -1.24 -16.54 14.78
C ARG A 128 -1.94 -17.11 13.58
N LEU A 129 -3.00 -17.84 13.83
CA LEU A 129 -3.93 -18.28 12.80
C LEU A 129 -4.71 -17.07 12.29
N SER A 130 -4.67 -16.83 10.98
CA SER A 130 -5.51 -15.81 10.37
C SER A 130 -6.98 -16.20 10.47
N LYS A 131 -7.88 -15.23 10.66
CA LYS A 131 -9.29 -15.50 10.94
C LYS A 131 -10.20 -14.62 10.11
N LEU A 132 -11.27 -15.20 9.62
CA LEU A 132 -12.39 -14.48 9.05
C LEU A 132 -13.33 -14.10 10.19
N LEU A 133 -13.58 -12.80 10.37
CA LEU A 133 -14.36 -12.27 11.50
C LEU A 133 -15.78 -11.89 11.10
N GLN A 134 -15.97 -11.39 9.86
CA GLN A 134 -17.24 -10.96 9.34
C GLN A 134 -17.34 -11.24 7.84
N THR A 135 -18.46 -11.82 7.42
CA THR A 135 -18.80 -12.09 6.01
C THR A 135 -20.19 -11.57 5.70
N PRO A 136 -20.35 -10.28 5.39
CA PRO A 136 -21.66 -9.72 5.07
C PRO A 136 -22.13 -10.20 3.69
N ALA A 137 -23.40 -9.96 3.39
CA ALA A 137 -23.90 -10.07 2.03
C ALA A 137 -23.07 -9.18 1.09
N ARG A 138 -22.72 -9.70 -0.08
CA ARG A 138 -21.87 -8.98 -1.03
C ARG A 138 -22.62 -7.79 -1.62
N ALA A 139 -22.21 -6.59 -1.27
CA ALA A 139 -22.63 -5.35 -1.89
C ALA A 139 -21.39 -4.64 -2.46
N VAL A 140 -21.52 -4.11 -3.68
CA VAL A 140 -20.42 -3.52 -4.43
C VAL A 140 -20.28 -2.05 -4.09
N VAL A 141 -19.05 -1.59 -3.81
CA VAL A 141 -18.73 -0.17 -3.72
C VAL A 141 -18.69 0.42 -5.12
N THR A 142 -19.39 1.52 -5.32
CA THR A 142 -19.49 2.15 -6.65
C THR A 142 -18.26 3.02 -6.96
N PRO A 143 -17.98 3.29 -8.25
CA PRO A 143 -16.91 4.21 -8.64
C PRO A 143 -17.08 5.61 -8.03
N GLU A 144 -18.31 6.08 -7.85
CA GLU A 144 -18.64 7.37 -7.23
C GLU A 144 -18.27 7.39 -5.76
N GLN A 145 -18.55 6.31 -5.02
CA GLN A 145 -18.15 6.16 -3.63
C GLN A 145 -16.62 6.14 -3.49
N LEU A 146 -15.92 5.48 -4.41
CA LEU A 146 -14.44 5.49 -4.44
C LEU A 146 -13.90 6.90 -4.68
N ARG A 147 -14.42 7.62 -5.69
CA ARG A 147 -14.02 9.01 -5.99
C ARG A 147 -14.32 9.97 -4.86
N GLY A 148 -15.42 9.75 -4.12
CA GLY A 148 -15.79 10.57 -2.96
C GLY A 148 -14.80 10.56 -1.80
N LEU A 149 -13.88 9.57 -1.75
CA LEU A 149 -12.79 9.54 -0.77
C LEU A 149 -11.59 10.41 -1.15
N ILE A 150 -11.42 10.68 -2.44
CA ILE A 150 -10.26 11.43 -2.94
C ILE A 150 -10.56 12.92 -2.73
N PRO A 151 -9.70 13.65 -2.00
CA PRO A 151 -9.87 15.09 -1.83
C PRO A 151 -10.01 15.76 -3.20
N ALA A 152 -11.01 16.63 -3.35
CA ALA A 152 -11.11 17.46 -4.56
C ALA A 152 -9.82 18.28 -4.68
N ALA A 153 -9.21 18.27 -5.87
CA ALA A 153 -8.06 19.12 -6.13
C ALA A 153 -8.45 20.58 -5.82
N THR A 154 -7.77 21.20 -4.87
CA THR A 154 -8.02 22.60 -4.51
C THR A 154 -7.82 23.44 -5.78
N PRO A 155 -8.78 24.29 -6.20
CA PRO A 155 -8.58 25.15 -7.35
C PRO A 155 -7.41 26.11 -7.08
N GLY A 156 -6.27 25.84 -7.63
CA GLY A 156 -5.02 26.59 -7.41
C GLY A 156 -3.76 25.76 -7.62
N THR A 157 -3.84 24.45 -7.51
CA THR A 157 -2.74 23.56 -7.95
C THR A 157 -2.96 23.26 -9.43
N SER A 158 -2.14 23.83 -10.30
CA SER A 158 -2.29 23.68 -11.76
C SER A 158 -2.44 22.19 -12.12
N ALA A 159 -3.26 21.89 -13.14
CA ALA A 159 -3.42 20.54 -13.71
C ALA A 159 -2.06 19.88 -14.02
N LYS A 160 -1.01 20.68 -14.23
CA LYS A 160 0.39 20.26 -14.33
C LYS A 160 0.97 19.67 -13.05
N ALA A 161 0.57 20.15 -11.86
CA ALA A 161 1.03 19.59 -10.57
C ALA A 161 0.30 18.28 -10.24
N ALA A 162 -1.01 18.18 -10.58
CA ALA A 162 -1.75 16.92 -10.40
C ALA A 162 -1.28 15.84 -11.40
N ALA A 163 -1.01 16.21 -12.66
CA ALA A 163 -0.41 15.30 -13.64
C ALA A 163 1.03 14.90 -13.24
N SER A 164 1.80 15.82 -12.66
CA SER A 164 3.14 15.53 -12.12
C SER A 164 3.10 14.60 -10.89
N MET A 165 2.10 14.72 -10.02
CA MET A 165 1.91 13.76 -8.90
C MET A 165 1.43 12.38 -9.37
N LEU A 166 0.72 12.28 -10.47
CA LEU A 166 0.32 11.01 -11.09
C LEU A 166 1.44 10.35 -11.90
N GLN A 167 2.44 11.13 -12.37
CA GLN A 167 3.56 10.64 -13.15
C GLN A 167 4.87 10.45 -12.38
N SER A 168 5.02 10.95 -11.16
CA SER A 168 6.27 10.91 -10.40
C SER A 168 6.23 10.04 -9.16
N GLY A 169 5.86 8.77 -9.33
CA GLY A 169 6.24 7.70 -8.41
C GLY A 169 7.59 7.07 -8.80
N GLY A 170 8.30 7.62 -9.75
CA GLY A 170 9.65 7.21 -10.13
C GLY A 170 10.67 7.89 -9.21
N PHE A 171 11.45 7.09 -8.47
CA PHE A 171 12.67 7.55 -7.82
C PHE A 171 13.55 8.22 -8.88
N ASN A 172 13.73 9.54 -8.77
CA ASN A 172 14.65 10.27 -9.65
C ASN A 172 16.07 10.14 -9.06
N LEU A 173 16.86 9.27 -9.68
CA LEU A 173 18.22 8.98 -9.24
C LEU A 173 19.12 10.23 -9.32
N GLU A 174 18.93 11.09 -10.32
CA GLU A 174 19.71 12.30 -10.49
C GLU A 174 19.47 13.30 -9.36
N ASP A 175 18.20 13.54 -9.02
CA ASP A 175 17.80 14.37 -7.89
C ASP A 175 18.33 13.81 -6.56
N PHE A 176 18.30 12.49 -6.39
CA PHE A 176 18.82 11.84 -5.20
C PHE A 176 20.33 12.04 -5.08
N LEU A 177 21.09 11.76 -6.13
CA LEU A 177 22.54 11.90 -6.14
C LEU A 177 22.98 13.35 -5.88
N SER A 178 22.29 14.31 -6.51
CA SER A 178 22.54 15.74 -6.30
C SER A 178 22.27 16.19 -4.88
N ARG A 179 21.15 15.78 -4.27
CA ARG A 179 20.81 16.13 -2.87
C ARG A 179 21.78 15.58 -1.86
N HIS A 180 22.37 14.41 -2.15
CA HIS A 180 23.35 13.78 -1.25
C HIS A 180 24.80 14.14 -1.60
N GLY A 181 25.02 15.08 -2.53
CA GLY A 181 26.38 15.53 -2.90
C GLY A 181 27.25 14.43 -3.53
N LEU A 182 26.64 13.41 -4.11
CA LEU A 182 27.35 12.28 -4.74
C LEU A 182 27.69 12.65 -6.19
N ALA A 183 28.97 12.84 -6.46
CA ALA A 183 29.46 13.11 -7.81
C ALA A 183 29.28 11.87 -8.70
N TYR A 184 28.76 12.06 -9.91
CA TYR A 184 28.51 11.00 -10.87
C TYR A 184 28.75 11.46 -12.32
N THR A 185 28.89 10.48 -13.22
CA THR A 185 28.86 10.66 -14.67
C THR A 185 27.78 9.78 -15.26
N THR A 186 27.21 10.18 -16.40
CA THR A 186 26.21 9.38 -17.12
C THR A 186 26.78 8.85 -18.43
N ASP A 187 26.46 7.60 -18.75
CA ASP A 187 26.67 7.02 -20.08
C ASP A 187 25.43 6.20 -20.49
N ARG A 188 25.40 5.72 -21.74
CA ARG A 188 24.33 4.83 -22.22
C ARG A 188 24.86 3.43 -22.43
N HIS A 189 24.14 2.45 -21.89
CA HIS A 189 24.41 1.04 -22.09
C HIS A 189 23.10 0.30 -22.40
N ASP A 190 23.05 -0.45 -23.47
CA ASP A 190 21.86 -1.18 -23.96
C ASP A 190 20.56 -0.34 -24.03
N GLY A 191 20.71 0.92 -24.47
CA GLY A 191 19.55 1.82 -24.63
C GLY A 191 19.06 2.47 -23.32
N SER A 192 19.64 2.10 -22.17
CA SER A 192 19.33 2.67 -20.86
C SER A 192 20.41 3.65 -20.40
N GLU A 193 20.01 4.68 -19.67
CA GLU A 193 20.93 5.62 -19.04
C GLU A 193 21.53 4.99 -17.77
N ARG A 194 22.87 5.04 -17.65
CA ARG A 194 23.62 4.48 -16.54
C ARG A 194 24.37 5.59 -15.81
N PHE A 195 24.25 5.61 -14.48
CA PHE A 195 24.94 6.54 -13.59
C PHE A 195 26.14 5.85 -12.95
N LYS A 196 27.32 6.41 -13.15
CA LYS A 196 28.57 5.96 -12.52
C LYS A 196 28.96 6.93 -11.43
N LEU A 197 28.98 6.46 -10.19
CA LEU A 197 29.46 7.26 -9.06
C LEU A 197 30.97 7.48 -9.14
N ALA A 198 31.43 8.68 -8.84
CA ALA A 198 32.85 9.01 -8.82
C ALA A 198 33.62 8.28 -7.69
N ALA A 199 32.91 7.94 -6.61
CA ALA A 199 33.43 7.14 -5.49
C ALA A 199 32.31 6.28 -4.89
N CYS A 200 32.65 5.13 -4.31
CA CYS A 200 31.70 4.31 -3.58
C CYS A 200 31.30 5.04 -2.27
N PRO A 201 29.99 5.32 -2.03
CA PRO A 201 29.58 6.03 -0.82
C PRO A 201 29.68 5.19 0.46
N PHE A 202 29.93 3.88 0.34
CA PHE A 202 29.97 2.93 1.46
C PHE A 202 31.38 2.39 1.75
N ASN A 203 32.30 2.51 0.80
CA ASN A 203 33.70 2.08 0.98
C ASN A 203 34.62 2.92 0.09
N PRO A 204 35.45 3.80 0.69
CA PRO A 204 36.36 4.66 -0.06
C PRO A 204 37.52 3.91 -0.76
N GLU A 205 37.74 2.65 -0.40
CA GLU A 205 38.76 1.79 -1.03
C GLU A 205 38.27 1.05 -2.27
N HIS A 206 36.96 1.09 -2.56
CA HIS A 206 36.39 0.56 -3.80
C HIS A 206 36.76 1.50 -4.95
N GLY A 207 37.82 1.20 -5.64
CA GLY A 207 38.14 1.85 -6.92
C GLY A 207 37.11 1.50 -7.99
N ASN A 208 36.91 2.42 -8.93
CA ASN A 208 36.07 2.20 -10.10
C ASN A 208 36.64 1.06 -10.95
N GLY A 209 36.00 -0.12 -10.93
CA GLY A 209 36.26 -1.21 -11.86
C GLY A 209 35.45 -1.05 -13.13
#